data_c365a39773c62046b9cda50d302c0f10
#
_entry.id   c365a39773c62046b9cda50d302c0f10
#
_cell.length_a   1.000
_cell.length_b   1.000
_cell.length_c   1.000
_cell.angle_alpha   90.00
_cell.angle_beta   90.00
_cell.angle_gamma   90.00
#
_symmetry.space_group_name_H-M   'P 1'
#
loop_
_entity.id
_entity.type
_entity.pdbx_description
1 polymer ?
#
loop_
_entity_poly.entity_id
_entity_poly.type
_entity_poly.pdbx_seq_one_letter_code
_entity_poly.pdbx_strand_id
1 'polypeptide(L)'
;MSRPALVGRTVAAGAAGWAAACGLVYWRTFRRLPRSHRDSRRLTPADFELAYEELEVLTADRLRLLTWLLPGTRDAVVVVSGGYRGHISDVLGIGAALRRAGFSVVAYGWRGTPGSDTAPHTLGANERRDLTAVLDAIGDRLGPLPIGLLGYSMGGAVSISVGADDPRVRAVCADSAFADPVTLLEERLRHQLHLPAPVLADPVMALMARRTGARLAEFRPVAAVARLAPRPLLLIHGDADASVPVEHGRRLYAAAGDPRDLWVLPGVGHVGGYFANRTAYVERVIDFFDRALGEAGGPRS
;
A
#
# COMPACT_ATOMS: atom_id res chain seq x y z
N MET A 1 22.33 -8.01 -51.30
CA MET A 1 22.11 -7.06 -50.16
C MET A 1 23.45 -6.78 -49.49
N SER A 2 23.84 -5.52 -49.38
CA SER A 2 25.14 -5.14 -48.79
C SER A 2 25.15 -5.43 -47.27
N ARG A 3 26.30 -5.89 -46.73
CA ARG A 3 26.51 -6.17 -45.31
C ARG A 3 25.99 -5.07 -44.35
N PRO A 4 26.11 -3.74 -44.65
CA PRO A 4 25.57 -2.71 -43.79
C PRO A 4 24.03 -2.66 -43.73
N ALA A 5 23.30 -3.06 -44.77
CA ALA A 5 21.86 -3.12 -44.74
C ALA A 5 21.32 -4.30 -43.90
N LEU A 6 22.07 -5.39 -43.82
CA LEU A 6 21.70 -6.54 -42.98
C LEU A 6 21.93 -6.23 -41.49
N VAL A 7 23.06 -5.58 -41.17
CA VAL A 7 23.37 -5.16 -39.76
C VAL A 7 22.36 -4.12 -39.30
N GLY A 8 21.99 -3.14 -40.14
CA GLY A 8 20.96 -2.16 -39.77
C GLY A 8 19.59 -2.79 -39.48
N ARG A 9 19.19 -3.81 -40.25
CA ARG A 9 17.92 -4.53 -40.05
C ARG A 9 17.92 -5.39 -38.79
N THR A 10 19.01 -6.04 -38.45
CA THR A 10 19.14 -6.83 -37.19
C THR A 10 19.16 -5.94 -35.97
N VAL A 11 19.84 -4.81 -35.98
CA VAL A 11 19.80 -3.82 -34.87
C VAL A 11 18.41 -3.22 -34.69
N ALA A 12 17.74 -2.85 -35.77
CA ALA A 12 16.37 -2.32 -35.71
C ALA A 12 15.37 -3.37 -35.20
N ALA A 13 15.48 -4.63 -35.62
CA ALA A 13 14.64 -5.72 -35.11
C ALA A 13 14.89 -5.99 -33.63
N GLY A 14 16.14 -5.95 -33.15
CA GLY A 14 16.50 -6.08 -31.76
C GLY A 14 15.92 -4.93 -30.90
N ALA A 15 16.04 -3.69 -31.36
CA ALA A 15 15.47 -2.53 -30.69
C ALA A 15 13.93 -2.58 -30.61
N ALA A 16 13.26 -3.01 -31.67
CA ALA A 16 11.81 -3.18 -31.70
C ALA A 16 11.35 -4.29 -30.74
N GLY A 17 12.04 -5.43 -30.70
CA GLY A 17 11.76 -6.52 -29.76
C GLY A 17 11.94 -6.10 -28.31
N TRP A 18 13.01 -5.34 -28.03
CA TRP A 18 13.25 -4.80 -26.69
C TRP A 18 12.18 -3.77 -26.27
N ALA A 19 11.80 -2.85 -27.15
CA ALA A 19 10.71 -1.89 -26.88
C ALA A 19 9.37 -2.60 -26.64
N ALA A 20 9.08 -3.66 -27.38
CA ALA A 20 7.88 -4.48 -27.18
C ALA A 20 7.91 -5.19 -25.81
N ALA A 21 9.07 -5.74 -25.39
CA ALA A 21 9.24 -6.35 -24.07
C ALA A 21 9.01 -5.35 -22.94
N CYS A 22 9.61 -4.15 -23.02
CA CYS A 22 9.37 -3.06 -22.07
C CYS A 22 7.89 -2.65 -22.02
N GLY A 23 7.24 -2.52 -23.19
CA GLY A 23 5.82 -2.23 -23.29
C GLY A 23 4.94 -3.30 -22.67
N LEU A 24 5.28 -4.58 -22.87
CA LEU A 24 4.56 -5.71 -22.28
C LEU A 24 4.70 -5.76 -20.76
N VAL A 25 5.93 -5.57 -20.24
CA VAL A 25 6.18 -5.51 -18.78
C VAL A 25 5.42 -4.34 -18.18
N TYR A 26 5.51 -3.15 -18.77
CA TYR A 26 4.72 -1.99 -18.34
C TYR A 26 3.23 -2.31 -18.33
N TRP A 27 2.69 -2.87 -19.42
CA TRP A 27 1.28 -3.18 -19.53
C TRP A 27 0.83 -4.20 -18.49
N ARG A 28 1.59 -5.29 -18.25
CA ARG A 28 1.27 -6.28 -17.22
C ARG A 28 1.34 -5.69 -15.81
N THR A 29 2.30 -4.81 -15.54
CA THR A 29 2.51 -4.23 -14.21
C THR A 29 1.54 -3.07 -13.92
N PHE A 30 1.32 -2.18 -14.89
CA PHE A 30 0.62 -0.91 -14.64
C PHE A 30 -0.70 -0.74 -15.41
N ARG A 31 -1.17 -1.75 -16.13
CA ARG A 31 -2.44 -1.64 -16.87
C ARG A 31 -3.60 -1.30 -15.93
N ARG A 32 -4.56 -0.53 -16.45
CA ARG A 32 -5.83 -0.29 -15.73
C ARG A 32 -6.60 -1.59 -15.54
N LEU A 33 -7.25 -1.76 -14.41
CA LEU A 33 -8.16 -2.89 -14.22
C LEU A 33 -9.35 -2.77 -15.18
N PRO A 34 -9.83 -3.89 -15.77
CA PRO A 34 -11.05 -3.89 -16.57
C PRO A 34 -12.26 -3.36 -15.76
N ARG A 35 -13.18 -2.65 -16.44
CA ARG A 35 -14.42 -2.17 -15.80
C ARG A 35 -15.28 -3.27 -15.18
N SER A 36 -15.19 -4.50 -15.68
CA SER A 36 -15.91 -5.66 -15.14
C SER A 36 -15.58 -5.98 -13.67
N HIS A 37 -14.42 -5.55 -13.17
CA HIS A 37 -14.09 -5.61 -11.74
C HIS A 37 -14.85 -4.54 -10.92
N ARG A 38 -15.53 -3.58 -11.56
CA ARG A 38 -16.32 -2.57 -10.89
C ARG A 38 -17.70 -3.06 -10.45
N ASP A 39 -18.26 -4.06 -11.13
CA ASP A 39 -19.66 -4.51 -10.96
C ASP A 39 -19.79 -5.82 -10.19
N SER A 40 -18.70 -6.47 -9.75
CA SER A 40 -18.82 -7.65 -8.91
C SER A 40 -19.44 -7.26 -7.57
N ARG A 41 -20.51 -7.94 -7.15
CA ARG A 41 -21.11 -7.78 -5.81
C ARG A 41 -20.00 -7.96 -4.77
N ARG A 42 -19.68 -6.88 -4.10
CA ARG A 42 -18.58 -6.83 -3.13
C ARG A 42 -19.17 -6.53 -1.78
N LEU A 43 -18.57 -7.15 -0.77
CA LEU A 43 -18.97 -6.94 0.60
C LEU A 43 -18.81 -5.46 0.97
N THR A 44 -19.79 -4.95 1.69
CA THR A 44 -19.79 -3.64 2.33
C THR A 44 -19.73 -3.83 3.84
N PRO A 45 -19.48 -2.79 4.63
CA PRO A 45 -19.56 -2.92 6.09
C PRO A 45 -20.92 -3.42 6.59
N ALA A 46 -22.02 -3.14 5.88
CA ALA A 46 -23.35 -3.63 6.22
C ALA A 46 -23.45 -5.16 6.19
N ASP A 47 -22.71 -5.84 5.31
CA ASP A 47 -22.65 -7.31 5.25
C ASP A 47 -21.97 -7.92 6.49
N PHE A 48 -21.29 -7.09 7.29
CA PHE A 48 -20.69 -7.42 8.59
C PHE A 48 -21.50 -6.87 9.78
N GLU A 49 -22.72 -6.40 9.54
CA GLU A 49 -23.60 -5.77 10.53
C GLU A 49 -22.94 -4.52 11.19
N LEU A 50 -22.10 -3.81 10.43
CA LEU A 50 -21.40 -2.61 10.90
C LEU A 50 -22.07 -1.36 10.32
N ALA A 51 -22.42 -0.44 11.19
CA ALA A 51 -22.79 0.90 10.79
C ALA A 51 -21.60 1.60 10.13
N TYR A 52 -21.82 2.27 9.03
CA TYR A 52 -20.81 3.05 8.32
C TYR A 52 -21.43 4.25 7.60
N GLU A 53 -20.58 5.18 7.25
CA GLU A 53 -20.88 6.29 6.35
C GLU A 53 -19.86 6.35 5.22
N GLU A 54 -20.28 6.80 4.04
CA GLU A 54 -19.34 7.09 2.95
C GLU A 54 -18.83 8.53 3.12
N LEU A 55 -17.51 8.67 3.15
CA LEU A 55 -16.87 9.98 3.15
C LEU A 55 -16.59 10.42 1.72
N GLU A 56 -16.86 11.68 1.42
CA GLU A 56 -16.44 12.30 0.18
C GLU A 56 -14.95 12.68 0.30
N VAL A 57 -14.09 11.95 -0.41
CA VAL A 57 -12.64 12.19 -0.43
C VAL A 57 -12.21 12.59 -1.83
N LEU A 58 -11.68 13.81 -1.96
CA LEU A 58 -11.13 14.33 -3.21
C LEU A 58 -9.63 14.54 -3.06
N THR A 59 -8.85 13.86 -3.89
CA THR A 59 -7.39 14.01 -3.90
C THR A 59 -6.95 15.36 -4.46
N ALA A 60 -5.69 15.75 -4.20
CA ALA A 60 -5.12 16.98 -4.74
C ALA A 60 -5.13 17.05 -6.28
N ASP A 61 -5.09 15.90 -6.95
CA ASP A 61 -5.23 15.76 -8.40
C ASP A 61 -6.69 15.46 -8.84
N ARG A 62 -7.66 15.79 -7.95
CA ARG A 62 -9.12 15.83 -8.20
C ARG A 62 -9.74 14.47 -8.56
N LEU A 63 -9.26 13.39 -7.95
CA LEU A 63 -9.86 12.06 -8.04
C LEU A 63 -10.72 11.81 -6.80
N ARG A 64 -11.95 11.32 -6.99
CA ARG A 64 -12.81 10.85 -5.90
C ARG A 64 -12.42 9.44 -5.51
N LEU A 65 -12.34 9.19 -4.21
CA LEU A 65 -12.04 7.88 -3.65
C LEU A 65 -13.26 7.35 -2.89
N LEU A 66 -13.65 6.11 -3.15
CA LEU A 66 -14.61 5.40 -2.31
C LEU A 66 -13.99 5.24 -0.92
N THR A 67 -14.64 5.77 0.09
CA THR A 67 -14.12 5.75 1.46
C THR A 67 -15.25 5.47 2.44
N TRP A 68 -15.02 4.50 3.34
CA TRP A 68 -15.96 4.14 4.41
C TRP A 68 -15.38 4.51 5.76
N LEU A 69 -16.15 5.25 6.54
CA LEU A 69 -15.91 5.47 7.97
C LEU A 69 -16.84 4.57 8.78
N LEU A 70 -16.27 3.75 9.62
CA LEU A 70 -16.94 2.92 10.62
C LEU A 70 -16.76 3.61 11.98
N PRO A 71 -17.75 4.34 12.51
CA PRO A 71 -17.60 5.11 13.74
C PRO A 71 -17.31 4.22 14.94
N GLY A 72 -16.29 4.54 15.72
CA GLY A 72 -15.91 3.88 16.96
C GLY A 72 -16.40 4.58 18.21
N THR A 73 -16.00 4.06 19.36
CA THR A 73 -16.32 4.63 20.69
C THR A 73 -15.09 5.27 21.36
N ARG A 74 -13.90 5.06 20.79
CA ARG A 74 -12.63 5.63 21.26
C ARG A 74 -12.32 6.93 20.51
N ASP A 75 -11.59 7.81 21.15
CA ASP A 75 -11.08 9.04 20.55
C ASP A 75 -9.80 8.73 19.73
N ALA A 76 -9.85 7.74 18.86
CA ALA A 76 -8.75 7.32 17.99
C ALA A 76 -9.26 6.70 16.69
N VAL A 77 -8.49 6.89 15.61
CA VAL A 77 -8.84 6.40 14.27
C VAL A 77 -7.74 5.46 13.77
N VAL A 78 -8.14 4.33 13.18
CA VAL A 78 -7.23 3.47 12.42
C VAL A 78 -7.62 3.49 10.95
N VAL A 79 -6.71 3.97 10.10
CA VAL A 79 -6.88 3.93 8.65
C VAL A 79 -6.30 2.63 8.11
N VAL A 80 -7.11 1.88 7.35
CA VAL A 80 -6.70 0.59 6.79
C VAL A 80 -6.52 0.70 5.27
N SER A 81 -5.29 0.52 4.83
CA SER A 81 -4.86 0.65 3.44
C SER A 81 -4.65 -0.72 2.78
N GLY A 82 -5.44 -1.03 1.77
CA GLY A 82 -5.32 -2.29 1.02
C GLY A 82 -4.06 -2.41 0.16
N GLY A 83 -3.83 -3.60 -0.40
CA GLY A 83 -2.73 -3.87 -1.30
C GLY A 83 -2.94 -3.29 -2.71
N TYR A 84 -1.93 -3.48 -3.57
CA TYR A 84 -1.97 -3.08 -4.98
C TYR A 84 -3.14 -3.76 -5.71
N ARG A 85 -4.01 -2.96 -6.32
CA ARG A 85 -5.24 -3.41 -6.99
C ARG A 85 -6.25 -4.15 -6.11
N GLY A 86 -6.05 -4.14 -4.79
CA GLY A 86 -7.01 -4.68 -3.84
C GLY A 86 -8.32 -3.89 -3.86
N HIS A 87 -9.39 -4.52 -3.44
CA HIS A 87 -10.67 -3.85 -3.24
C HIS A 87 -10.79 -3.37 -1.80
N ILE A 88 -11.54 -2.30 -1.57
CA ILE A 88 -11.82 -1.77 -0.23
C ILE A 88 -12.40 -2.84 0.72
N SER A 89 -13.17 -3.80 0.21
CA SER A 89 -13.72 -4.90 1.01
C SER A 89 -12.68 -5.91 1.51
N ASP A 90 -11.49 -5.96 0.89
CA ASP A 90 -10.47 -6.94 1.28
C ASP A 90 -9.95 -6.69 2.71
N VAL A 91 -10.11 -5.47 3.21
CA VAL A 91 -9.68 -5.07 4.56
C VAL A 91 -10.81 -5.04 5.59
N LEU A 92 -12.05 -5.38 5.22
CA LEU A 92 -13.19 -5.33 6.13
C LEU A 92 -13.09 -6.31 7.29
N GLY A 93 -12.45 -7.45 7.11
CA GLY A 93 -12.29 -8.43 8.19
C GLY A 93 -11.51 -7.89 9.40
N ILE A 94 -10.36 -7.26 9.14
CA ILE A 94 -9.58 -6.60 10.19
C ILE A 94 -10.23 -5.28 10.63
N GLY A 95 -10.83 -4.56 9.69
CA GLY A 95 -11.58 -3.34 10.00
C GLY A 95 -12.71 -3.58 10.98
N ALA A 96 -13.47 -4.68 10.81
CA ALA A 96 -14.50 -5.10 11.74
C ALA A 96 -13.94 -5.43 13.14
N ALA A 97 -12.79 -6.08 13.21
CA ALA A 97 -12.14 -6.41 14.47
C ALA A 97 -11.69 -5.15 15.23
N LEU A 98 -11.03 -4.22 14.53
CA LEU A 98 -10.63 -2.92 15.09
C LEU A 98 -11.83 -2.09 15.55
N ARG A 99 -12.91 -2.09 14.75
CA ARG A 99 -14.16 -1.41 15.13
C ARG A 99 -14.78 -2.00 16.40
N ARG A 100 -14.80 -3.35 16.54
CA ARG A 100 -15.27 -4.01 17.77
C ARG A 100 -14.39 -3.73 18.98
N ALA A 101 -13.08 -3.49 18.76
CA ALA A 101 -12.18 -3.02 19.79
C ALA A 101 -12.38 -1.54 20.16
N GLY A 102 -13.32 -0.84 19.50
CA GLY A 102 -13.73 0.53 19.82
C GLY A 102 -13.09 1.61 18.96
N PHE A 103 -12.12 1.32 18.09
CA PHE A 103 -11.54 2.31 17.20
C PHE A 103 -12.56 2.79 16.14
N SER A 104 -12.51 4.06 15.78
CA SER A 104 -13.05 4.48 14.50
C SER A 104 -12.15 3.92 13.40
N VAL A 105 -12.74 3.33 12.35
CA VAL A 105 -11.97 2.71 11.27
C VAL A 105 -12.30 3.39 9.96
N VAL A 106 -11.27 3.77 9.20
CA VAL A 106 -11.44 4.27 7.84
C VAL A 106 -10.80 3.30 6.86
N ALA A 107 -11.61 2.78 5.94
CA ALA A 107 -11.17 1.99 4.80
C ALA A 107 -11.43 2.78 3.52
N TYR A 108 -10.56 2.65 2.52
CA TYR A 108 -10.72 3.36 1.25
C TYR A 108 -10.20 2.55 0.07
N GLY A 109 -10.79 2.80 -1.10
CA GLY A 109 -10.33 2.28 -2.37
C GLY A 109 -9.29 3.21 -2.98
N TRP A 110 -8.16 2.65 -3.42
CA TRP A 110 -7.14 3.40 -4.14
C TRP A 110 -7.69 3.98 -5.45
N ARG A 111 -7.04 5.03 -5.96
CA ARG A 111 -7.27 5.50 -7.34
C ARG A 111 -7.29 4.34 -8.33
N GLY A 112 -8.22 4.32 -9.26
CA GLY A 112 -8.35 3.27 -10.27
C GLY A 112 -8.95 1.95 -9.79
N THR A 113 -9.25 1.78 -8.49
CA THR A 113 -10.00 0.63 -7.98
C THR A 113 -11.51 0.86 -8.10
N PRO A 114 -12.33 -0.19 -8.04
CA PRO A 114 -13.78 -0.07 -8.13
C PRO A 114 -14.37 0.84 -7.04
N GLY A 115 -15.25 1.73 -7.46
CA GLY A 115 -15.86 2.75 -6.61
C GLY A 115 -15.09 4.07 -6.59
N SER A 116 -13.76 4.05 -6.78
CA SER A 116 -12.94 5.25 -6.94
C SER A 116 -12.78 5.66 -8.41
N ASP A 117 -12.40 6.92 -8.66
CA ASP A 117 -12.19 7.42 -10.01
C ASP A 117 -11.03 6.70 -10.72
N THR A 118 -11.19 6.54 -12.04
CA THR A 118 -10.25 5.78 -12.86
C THR A 118 -8.93 6.51 -13.05
N ALA A 119 -7.85 5.94 -12.53
CA ALA A 119 -6.50 6.41 -12.74
C ALA A 119 -5.51 5.24 -12.87
N PRO A 120 -4.31 5.45 -13.43
CA PRO A 120 -3.26 4.45 -13.40
C PRO A 120 -2.75 4.20 -12.00
N HIS A 121 -2.49 2.94 -11.65
CA HIS A 121 -1.72 2.61 -10.46
C HIS A 121 -0.23 2.84 -10.67
N THR A 122 0.47 3.28 -9.62
CA THR A 122 1.88 3.65 -9.68
C THR A 122 2.75 3.03 -8.58
N LEU A 123 2.30 1.89 -8.03
CA LEU A 123 2.98 1.17 -6.93
C LEU A 123 3.32 2.05 -5.72
N GLY A 124 2.43 2.97 -5.37
CA GLY A 124 2.56 3.85 -4.20
C GLY A 124 3.02 5.27 -4.52
N ALA A 125 3.64 5.54 -5.69
CA ALA A 125 4.18 6.86 -5.99
C ALA A 125 3.12 7.98 -6.03
N ASN A 126 1.97 7.76 -6.69
CA ASN A 126 0.83 8.69 -6.66
C ASN A 126 -0.17 8.34 -5.55
N GLU A 127 -0.26 7.06 -5.14
CA GLU A 127 -1.16 6.58 -4.10
C GLU A 127 -0.88 7.22 -2.72
N ARG A 128 0.29 7.82 -2.52
CA ARG A 128 0.55 8.70 -1.36
C ARG A 128 -0.46 9.85 -1.26
N ARG A 129 -0.85 10.44 -2.41
CA ARG A 129 -1.85 11.52 -2.46
C ARG A 129 -3.23 11.05 -2.02
N ASP A 130 -3.54 9.77 -2.28
CA ASP A 130 -4.81 9.18 -1.87
C ASP A 130 -4.89 9.09 -0.35
N LEU A 131 -3.86 8.51 0.28
CA LEU A 131 -3.82 8.41 1.74
C LEU A 131 -3.79 9.80 2.40
N THR A 132 -3.03 10.75 1.86
CA THR A 132 -3.03 12.14 2.39
C THR A 132 -4.43 12.74 2.34
N ALA A 133 -5.15 12.62 1.22
CA ALA A 133 -6.51 13.12 1.10
C ALA A 133 -7.49 12.43 2.08
N VAL A 134 -7.31 11.14 2.34
CA VAL A 134 -8.08 10.42 3.37
C VAL A 134 -7.79 10.97 4.76
N LEU A 135 -6.52 11.25 5.09
CA LEU A 135 -6.15 11.86 6.38
C LEU A 135 -6.74 13.28 6.55
N ASP A 136 -6.79 14.05 5.46
CA ASP A 136 -7.40 15.39 5.47
C ASP A 136 -8.91 15.30 5.73
N ALA A 137 -9.62 14.43 5.02
CA ALA A 137 -11.04 14.21 5.21
C ALA A 137 -11.40 13.69 6.62
N ILE A 138 -10.53 12.88 7.24
CA ILE A 138 -10.68 12.46 8.64
C ILE A 138 -10.58 13.68 9.57
N GLY A 139 -9.57 14.54 9.37
CA GLY A 139 -9.41 15.78 10.16
C GLY A 139 -10.63 16.69 10.07
N ASP A 140 -11.17 16.87 8.86
CA ASP A 140 -12.36 17.69 8.61
C ASP A 140 -13.62 17.07 9.25
N ARG A 141 -13.78 15.75 9.22
CA ARG A 141 -14.98 15.04 9.69
C ARG A 141 -14.98 14.75 11.19
N LEU A 142 -13.84 14.36 11.77
CA LEU A 142 -13.74 13.89 13.16
C LEU A 142 -12.93 14.83 14.07
N GLY A 143 -12.27 15.85 13.50
CA GLY A 143 -11.38 16.73 14.24
C GLY A 143 -10.02 16.11 14.53
N PRO A 144 -9.22 16.69 15.43
CA PRO A 144 -7.85 16.31 15.68
C PRO A 144 -7.72 15.05 16.56
N LEU A 145 -8.03 13.88 16.00
CA LEU A 145 -7.85 12.60 16.68
C LEU A 145 -6.48 11.98 16.34
N PRO A 146 -5.88 11.19 17.25
CA PRO A 146 -4.69 10.40 16.96
C PRO A 146 -5.01 9.33 15.90
N ILE A 147 -4.16 9.24 14.88
CA ILE A 147 -4.36 8.33 13.74
C ILE A 147 -3.30 7.23 13.76
N GLY A 148 -3.76 5.97 13.70
CA GLY A 148 -2.94 4.81 13.38
C GLY A 148 -3.10 4.42 11.91
N LEU A 149 -2.05 3.96 11.27
CA LEU A 149 -2.09 3.41 9.92
C LEU A 149 -1.84 1.92 9.94
N LEU A 150 -2.75 1.13 9.36
CA LEU A 150 -2.55 -0.28 9.04
C LEU A 150 -2.51 -0.45 7.53
N GLY A 151 -1.39 -0.92 6.98
CA GLY A 151 -1.25 -1.06 5.54
C GLY A 151 -0.77 -2.44 5.11
N TYR A 152 -1.32 -2.94 4.02
CA TYR A 152 -0.97 -4.21 3.41
C TYR A 152 -0.19 -4.01 2.11
N SER A 153 0.97 -4.68 1.96
CA SER A 153 1.76 -4.65 0.72
C SER A 153 2.07 -3.20 0.28
N MET A 154 1.57 -2.77 -0.87
CA MET A 154 1.65 -1.36 -1.30
C MET A 154 1.08 -0.40 -0.25
N GLY A 155 -0.04 -0.75 0.38
CA GLY A 155 -0.63 0.08 1.44
C GLY A 155 0.30 0.24 2.64
N GLY A 156 1.06 -0.79 3.01
CA GLY A 156 2.08 -0.71 4.06
C GLY A 156 3.23 0.22 3.69
N ALA A 157 3.73 0.12 2.46
CA ALA A 157 4.77 1.00 1.94
C ALA A 157 4.33 2.48 1.87
N VAL A 158 3.08 2.72 1.44
CA VAL A 158 2.47 4.06 1.43
C VAL A 158 2.26 4.59 2.85
N SER A 159 1.76 3.75 3.77
CA SER A 159 1.56 4.11 5.18
C SER A 159 2.86 4.52 5.87
N ILE A 160 3.96 3.80 5.63
CA ILE A 160 5.29 4.19 6.13
C ILE A 160 5.68 5.57 5.59
N SER A 161 5.54 5.78 4.27
CA SER A 161 6.00 7.01 3.64
C SER A 161 5.17 8.23 4.04
N VAL A 162 3.83 8.12 4.04
CA VAL A 162 2.94 9.21 4.44
C VAL A 162 3.02 9.44 5.94
N GLY A 163 3.00 8.35 6.74
CA GLY A 163 3.11 8.45 8.18
C GLY A 163 4.41 9.09 8.67
N ALA A 164 5.52 8.90 7.92
CA ALA A 164 6.79 9.55 8.24
C ALA A 164 6.72 11.09 8.16
N ASP A 165 5.92 11.61 7.25
CA ASP A 165 5.85 13.04 6.95
C ASP A 165 4.61 13.75 7.57
N ASP A 166 3.59 12.98 7.99
CA ASP A 166 2.36 13.53 8.57
C ASP A 166 2.35 13.41 10.11
N PRO A 167 2.36 14.54 10.85
CA PRO A 167 2.40 14.52 12.32
C PRO A 167 1.10 14.03 12.99
N ARG A 168 -0.02 13.95 12.26
CA ARG A 168 -1.29 13.40 12.77
C ARG A 168 -1.19 11.88 12.99
N VAL A 169 -0.28 11.23 12.25
CA VAL A 169 -0.03 9.79 12.35
C VAL A 169 0.81 9.51 13.60
N ARG A 170 0.28 8.70 14.50
CA ARG A 170 0.90 8.36 15.78
C ARG A 170 1.54 6.98 15.79
N ALA A 171 1.11 6.08 14.90
CA ALA A 171 1.64 4.72 14.80
C ALA A 171 1.45 4.14 13.40
N VAL A 172 2.34 3.26 12.97
CA VAL A 172 2.24 2.55 11.69
C VAL A 172 2.41 1.05 11.89
N CYS A 173 1.45 0.26 11.41
CA CYS A 173 1.55 -1.19 11.27
C CYS A 173 1.57 -1.52 9.77
N ALA A 174 2.63 -2.18 9.29
CA ALA A 174 2.80 -2.49 7.87
C ALA A 174 3.04 -3.98 7.65
N ASP A 175 2.10 -4.65 6.98
CA ASP A 175 2.15 -6.08 6.66
C ASP A 175 2.62 -6.28 5.21
N SER A 176 3.66 -7.10 5.03
CA SER A 176 4.25 -7.48 3.73
C SER A 176 4.67 -6.27 2.87
N ALA A 177 5.09 -5.18 3.53
CA ALA A 177 5.49 -3.94 2.85
C ALA A 177 6.84 -4.09 2.16
N PHE A 178 6.96 -3.49 0.97
CA PHE A 178 8.26 -3.42 0.30
C PHE A 178 9.06 -2.19 0.75
N ALA A 179 10.38 -2.34 0.80
CA ALA A 179 11.31 -1.28 1.18
C ALA A 179 11.58 -0.28 0.05
N ASP A 180 11.58 -0.77 -1.19
CA ASP A 180 11.88 0.02 -2.38
C ASP A 180 11.19 -0.62 -3.61
N PRO A 181 10.32 0.12 -4.31
CA PRO A 181 9.56 -0.44 -5.44
C PRO A 181 10.42 -0.72 -6.67
N VAL A 182 11.55 -0.02 -6.84
CA VAL A 182 12.48 -0.26 -7.95
C VAL A 182 13.15 -1.62 -7.75
N THR A 183 13.70 -1.84 -6.55
CA THR A 183 14.29 -3.13 -6.18
C THR A 183 13.27 -4.27 -6.31
N LEU A 184 12.02 -4.06 -5.85
CA LEU A 184 10.95 -5.05 -5.99
C LEU A 184 10.67 -5.37 -7.45
N LEU A 185 10.64 -4.35 -8.34
CA LEU A 185 10.44 -4.56 -9.77
C LEU A 185 11.59 -5.36 -10.39
N GLU A 186 12.84 -5.04 -10.03
CA GLU A 186 14.03 -5.75 -10.50
C GLU A 186 14.05 -7.21 -10.03
N GLU A 187 13.72 -7.46 -8.76
CA GLU A 187 13.62 -8.81 -8.20
C GLU A 187 12.54 -9.63 -8.93
N ARG A 188 11.37 -9.03 -9.20
CA ARG A 188 10.31 -9.68 -9.98
C ARG A 188 10.72 -9.99 -11.42
N LEU A 189 11.40 -9.06 -12.09
CA LEU A 189 11.91 -9.29 -13.44
C LEU A 189 12.91 -10.44 -13.48
N ARG A 190 13.79 -10.52 -12.48
CA ARG A 190 14.82 -11.57 -12.39
C ARG A 190 14.23 -12.92 -12.04
N HIS A 191 13.38 -13.00 -11.00
CA HIS A 191 12.90 -14.27 -10.47
C HIS A 191 11.69 -14.83 -11.20
N GLN A 192 10.75 -13.98 -11.64
CA GLN A 192 9.50 -14.44 -12.26
C GLN A 192 9.58 -14.51 -13.79
N LEU A 193 10.36 -13.64 -14.41
CA LEU A 193 10.44 -13.53 -15.86
C LEU A 193 11.79 -13.98 -16.43
N HIS A 194 12.77 -14.28 -15.58
CA HIS A 194 14.14 -14.65 -15.97
C HIS A 194 14.79 -13.65 -16.95
N LEU A 195 14.44 -12.37 -16.81
CA LEU A 195 14.90 -11.28 -17.68
C LEU A 195 16.01 -10.47 -17.00
N PRO A 196 16.94 -9.87 -17.74
CA PRO A 196 17.97 -8.99 -17.20
C PRO A 196 17.34 -7.73 -16.61
N ALA A 197 17.23 -7.69 -15.27
CA ALA A 197 16.48 -6.70 -14.52
C ALA A 197 16.87 -5.24 -14.83
N PRO A 198 18.17 -4.82 -14.82
CA PRO A 198 18.52 -3.42 -15.03
C PRO A 198 18.16 -2.90 -16.43
N VAL A 199 18.24 -3.77 -17.44
CA VAL A 199 17.98 -3.41 -18.85
C VAL A 199 16.49 -3.12 -19.11
N LEU A 200 15.59 -3.67 -18.29
CA LEU A 200 14.13 -3.53 -18.47
C LEU A 200 13.49 -2.62 -17.41
N ALA A 201 14.03 -2.55 -16.21
CA ALA A 201 13.44 -1.76 -15.12
C ALA A 201 13.45 -0.26 -15.44
N ASP A 202 14.59 0.28 -15.85
CA ASP A 202 14.74 1.71 -16.15
C ASP A 202 13.78 2.21 -17.24
N PRO A 203 13.68 1.57 -18.42
CA PRO A 203 12.76 2.02 -19.46
C PRO A 203 11.28 1.80 -19.08
N VAL A 204 10.96 0.76 -18.30
CA VAL A 204 9.60 0.57 -17.76
C VAL A 204 9.25 1.70 -16.79
N MET A 205 10.16 2.09 -15.90
CA MET A 205 9.98 3.23 -15.00
C MET A 205 9.87 4.55 -15.74
N ALA A 206 10.72 4.78 -16.77
CA ALA A 206 10.65 5.97 -17.61
C ALA A 206 9.31 6.05 -18.36
N LEU A 207 8.82 4.94 -18.88
CA LEU A 207 7.50 4.85 -19.53
C LEU A 207 6.37 5.15 -18.55
N MET A 208 6.47 4.64 -17.31
CA MET A 208 5.50 4.94 -16.26
C MET A 208 5.52 6.43 -15.91
N ALA A 209 6.69 7.01 -15.65
CA ALA A 209 6.83 8.43 -15.36
C ALA A 209 6.25 9.30 -16.47
N ARG A 210 6.53 8.96 -17.73
CA ARG A 210 6.02 9.69 -18.90
C ARG A 210 4.49 9.63 -19.01
N ARG A 211 3.86 8.50 -18.62
CA ARG A 211 2.42 8.28 -18.74
C ARG A 211 1.60 8.77 -17.56
N THR A 212 2.19 8.84 -16.39
CA THR A 212 1.47 9.09 -15.13
C THR A 212 1.98 10.29 -14.36
N GLY A 213 3.11 10.86 -14.77
CA GLY A 213 3.84 11.89 -14.01
C GLY A 213 4.50 11.37 -12.73
N ALA A 214 4.35 10.06 -12.41
CA ALA A 214 4.87 9.47 -11.19
C ALA A 214 6.32 9.01 -11.37
N ARG A 215 7.20 9.42 -10.45
CA ARG A 215 8.60 9.01 -10.39
C ARG A 215 8.78 7.94 -9.31
N LEU A 216 8.77 6.68 -9.73
CA LEU A 216 8.83 5.54 -8.80
C LEU A 216 10.11 5.56 -7.95
N ALA A 217 11.22 6.00 -8.51
CA ALA A 217 12.50 6.11 -7.80
C ALA A 217 12.49 7.12 -6.64
N GLU A 218 11.54 8.08 -6.63
CA GLU A 218 11.37 9.05 -5.54
C GLU A 218 10.50 8.48 -4.39
N PHE A 219 9.79 7.38 -4.63
CA PHE A 219 8.99 6.70 -3.62
C PHE A 219 9.82 5.58 -2.99
N ARG A 220 10.49 5.86 -1.88
CA ARG A 220 11.39 4.94 -1.19
C ARG A 220 11.00 4.82 0.29
N PRO A 221 10.11 3.89 0.66
CA PRO A 221 9.72 3.65 2.05
C PRO A 221 10.90 3.44 2.99
N VAL A 222 11.97 2.76 2.53
CA VAL A 222 13.18 2.54 3.33
C VAL A 222 13.92 3.83 3.67
N ALA A 223 13.84 4.87 2.84
CA ALA A 223 14.43 6.17 3.13
C ALA A 223 13.53 7.05 4.03
N ALA A 224 12.23 6.73 4.09
CA ALA A 224 11.26 7.45 4.91
C ALA A 224 11.15 6.90 6.34
N VAL A 225 11.30 5.58 6.50
CA VAL A 225 10.96 4.86 7.74
C VAL A 225 11.67 5.36 9.00
N ALA A 226 12.91 5.85 8.88
CA ALA A 226 13.66 6.41 10.01
C ALA A 226 12.99 7.65 10.64
N ARG A 227 12.22 8.43 9.83
CA ARG A 227 11.51 9.61 10.30
C ARG A 227 10.21 9.29 11.06
N LEU A 228 9.81 8.03 11.14
CA LEU A 228 8.71 7.63 12.02
C LEU A 228 9.08 7.77 13.50
N ALA A 229 10.33 7.51 13.88
CA ALA A 229 10.75 7.63 15.26
C ALA A 229 10.50 9.05 15.82
N PRO A 230 10.04 9.19 17.08
CA PRO A 230 9.82 8.15 18.10
C PRO A 230 8.43 7.47 18.05
N ARG A 231 7.70 7.57 16.94
CA ARG A 231 6.37 6.94 16.76
C ARG A 231 6.52 5.45 16.48
N PRO A 232 5.72 4.58 17.15
CA PRO A 232 5.85 3.13 17.05
C PRO A 232 5.63 2.61 15.62
N LEU A 233 6.45 1.63 15.24
CA LEU A 233 6.35 0.88 13.98
C LEU A 233 6.26 -0.61 14.27
N LEU A 234 5.20 -1.28 13.77
CA LEU A 234 5.10 -2.73 13.70
C LEU A 234 5.20 -3.17 12.25
N LEU A 235 6.20 -3.98 11.95
CA LEU A 235 6.33 -4.67 10.67
C LEU A 235 5.89 -6.12 10.84
N ILE A 236 5.03 -6.61 9.93
CA ILE A 236 4.60 -8.01 9.87
C ILE A 236 5.02 -8.54 8.51
N HIS A 237 5.61 -9.75 8.44
CA HIS A 237 6.03 -10.32 7.16
C HIS A 237 6.08 -11.84 7.21
N GLY A 238 5.51 -12.50 6.21
CA GLY A 238 5.65 -13.94 6.04
C GLY A 238 7.02 -14.29 5.42
N ASP A 239 7.70 -15.32 5.92
CA ASP A 239 9.00 -15.72 5.38
C ASP A 239 8.91 -16.54 4.08
N ALA A 240 7.70 -17.02 3.74
CA ALA A 240 7.40 -17.67 2.46
C ALA A 240 6.74 -16.71 1.44
N ASP A 241 6.87 -15.38 1.63
CA ASP A 241 6.33 -14.38 0.72
C ASP A 241 7.10 -14.34 -0.60
N ALA A 242 6.50 -14.92 -1.66
CA ALA A 242 7.07 -14.91 -3.01
C ALA A 242 6.77 -13.63 -3.81
N SER A 243 5.88 -12.76 -3.30
CA SER A 243 5.49 -11.52 -3.97
C SER A 243 6.34 -10.33 -3.54
N VAL A 244 6.62 -10.25 -2.24
CA VAL A 244 7.52 -9.29 -1.60
C VAL A 244 8.41 -10.09 -0.64
N PRO A 245 9.63 -10.45 -1.01
CA PRO A 245 10.51 -11.23 -0.14
C PRO A 245 10.70 -10.60 1.24
N VAL A 246 10.79 -11.43 2.29
CA VAL A 246 10.90 -10.99 3.70
C VAL A 246 12.10 -10.06 3.95
N GLU A 247 13.10 -10.08 3.07
CA GLU A 247 14.24 -9.16 3.07
C GLU A 247 13.83 -7.69 2.97
N HIS A 248 12.68 -7.39 2.34
CA HIS A 248 12.13 -6.04 2.34
C HIS A 248 11.70 -5.62 3.75
N GLY A 249 11.03 -6.49 4.49
CA GLY A 249 10.67 -6.24 5.90
C GLY A 249 11.91 -6.07 6.78
N ARG A 250 12.93 -6.90 6.60
CA ARG A 250 14.21 -6.78 7.31
C ARG A 250 14.95 -5.47 6.99
N ARG A 251 14.95 -5.04 5.72
CA ARG A 251 15.54 -3.74 5.31
C ARG A 251 14.79 -2.56 5.93
N LEU A 252 13.46 -2.59 5.97
CA LEU A 252 12.65 -1.58 6.64
C LEU A 252 12.95 -1.54 8.14
N TYR A 253 12.99 -2.70 8.80
CA TYR A 253 13.33 -2.80 10.22
C TYR A 253 14.73 -2.26 10.53
N ALA A 254 15.73 -2.62 9.72
CA ALA A 254 17.11 -2.14 9.92
C ALA A 254 17.25 -0.62 9.74
N ALA A 255 16.45 -0.01 8.85
CA ALA A 255 16.47 1.42 8.58
C ALA A 255 15.58 2.25 9.52
N ALA A 256 14.63 1.63 10.21
CA ALA A 256 13.73 2.32 11.14
C ALA A 256 14.45 2.72 12.44
N GLY A 257 13.97 3.81 13.07
CA GLY A 257 14.32 4.17 14.46
C GLY A 257 13.34 3.52 15.46
N ASP A 258 13.72 3.54 16.75
CA ASP A 258 12.89 3.01 17.84
C ASP A 258 11.75 3.97 18.22
N PRO A 259 10.61 3.40 18.73
CA PRO A 259 10.30 2.00 18.95
C PRO A 259 9.84 1.28 17.69
N ARG A 260 10.43 0.12 17.38
CA ARG A 260 10.12 -0.70 16.20
C ARG A 260 10.07 -2.17 16.55
N ASP A 261 9.23 -2.92 15.85
CA ASP A 261 9.11 -4.37 15.97
C ASP A 261 8.97 -5.02 14.60
N LEU A 262 9.49 -6.23 14.43
CA LEU A 262 9.37 -7.05 13.24
C LEU A 262 8.86 -8.44 13.62
N TRP A 263 7.63 -8.73 13.22
CA TRP A 263 7.02 -10.04 13.40
C TRP A 263 7.12 -10.86 12.11
N VAL A 264 8.07 -11.78 12.08
CA VAL A 264 8.21 -12.73 10.97
C VAL A 264 7.32 -13.94 11.22
N LEU A 265 6.49 -14.30 10.24
CA LEU A 265 5.53 -15.40 10.30
C LEU A 265 6.06 -16.60 9.51
N PRO A 266 6.47 -17.71 10.18
CA PRO A 266 7.04 -18.88 9.50
C PRO A 266 6.04 -19.56 8.56
N GLY A 267 6.47 -19.88 7.33
CA GLY A 267 5.67 -20.57 6.32
C GLY A 267 4.51 -19.76 5.73
N VAL A 268 4.38 -18.48 6.09
CA VAL A 268 3.29 -17.63 5.64
C VAL A 268 3.68 -16.89 4.37
N GLY A 269 2.76 -16.92 3.38
CA GLY A 269 2.90 -16.18 2.12
C GLY A 269 2.47 -14.73 2.21
N HIS A 270 2.40 -14.05 1.05
CA HIS A 270 2.09 -12.63 0.92
C HIS A 270 0.75 -12.25 1.57
N VAL A 271 0.77 -11.31 2.53
CA VAL A 271 -0.41 -10.82 3.28
C VAL A 271 -1.19 -11.99 3.93
N GLY A 272 -0.51 -13.10 4.22
CA GLY A 272 -1.15 -14.33 4.71
C GLY A 272 -1.38 -14.38 6.21
N GLY A 273 -0.81 -13.45 6.99
CA GLY A 273 -0.81 -13.50 8.46
C GLY A 273 -2.20 -13.58 9.08
N TYR A 274 -3.13 -12.76 8.59
CA TYR A 274 -4.52 -12.77 9.05
C TYR A 274 -5.23 -14.11 8.82
N PHE A 275 -4.91 -14.82 7.73
CA PHE A 275 -5.53 -16.10 7.39
C PHE A 275 -4.83 -17.28 8.07
N ALA A 276 -3.54 -17.19 8.32
CA ALA A 276 -2.76 -18.25 8.96
C ALA A 276 -3.12 -18.43 10.44
N ASN A 277 -3.30 -17.33 11.17
CA ASN A 277 -3.77 -17.33 12.56
C ASN A 277 -4.50 -16.02 12.86
N ARG A 278 -5.81 -16.00 12.57
CA ARG A 278 -6.64 -14.80 12.70
C ARG A 278 -6.63 -14.23 14.12
N THR A 279 -6.74 -15.08 15.14
CA THR A 279 -6.83 -14.64 16.53
C THR A 279 -5.55 -13.93 16.94
N ALA A 280 -4.40 -14.58 16.82
CA ALA A 280 -3.11 -13.99 17.19
C ALA A 280 -2.78 -12.74 16.37
N TYR A 281 -3.17 -12.73 15.07
CA TYR A 281 -2.96 -11.56 14.22
C TYR A 281 -3.77 -10.35 14.70
N VAL A 282 -5.07 -10.56 14.93
CA VAL A 282 -6.00 -9.50 15.37
C VAL A 282 -5.59 -8.97 16.74
N GLU A 283 -5.30 -9.86 17.69
CA GLU A 283 -4.83 -9.47 19.03
C GLU A 283 -3.56 -8.62 18.93
N ARG A 284 -2.55 -9.07 18.18
CA ARG A 284 -1.30 -8.33 18.03
C ARG A 284 -1.47 -6.93 17.43
N VAL A 285 -2.33 -6.81 16.42
CA VAL A 285 -2.61 -5.51 15.77
C VAL A 285 -3.40 -4.60 16.71
N ILE A 286 -4.40 -5.11 17.43
CA ILE A 286 -5.18 -4.33 18.40
C ILE A 286 -4.27 -3.87 19.54
N ASP A 287 -3.49 -4.77 20.16
CA ASP A 287 -2.57 -4.43 21.24
C ASP A 287 -1.53 -3.37 20.83
N PHE A 288 -1.06 -3.43 19.59
CA PHE A 288 -0.15 -2.42 19.05
C PHE A 288 -0.81 -1.03 19.02
N PHE A 289 -2.03 -0.92 18.48
CA PHE A 289 -2.74 0.35 18.42
C PHE A 289 -3.24 0.80 19.79
N ASP A 290 -3.63 -0.10 20.68
CA ASP A 290 -4.02 0.22 22.05
C ASP A 290 -2.89 0.94 22.80
N ARG A 291 -1.68 0.40 22.74
CA ARG A 291 -0.50 1.05 23.37
C ARG A 291 -0.14 2.38 22.69
N ALA A 292 -0.22 2.43 21.36
CA ALA A 292 0.24 3.59 20.62
C ALA A 292 -0.74 4.78 20.58
N LEU A 293 -2.04 4.50 20.67
CA LEU A 293 -3.10 5.51 20.55
C LEU A 293 -3.87 5.74 21.87
N GLY A 294 -3.81 4.77 22.81
CA GLY A 294 -4.53 4.85 24.09
C GLY A 294 -3.92 5.83 25.10
N GLU A 295 -2.63 6.07 25.04
CA GLU A 295 -1.94 6.99 25.98
C GLU A 295 -2.19 8.49 25.66
N ALA A 296 -2.79 8.80 24.52
CA ALA A 296 -3.06 10.20 24.12
C ALA A 296 -4.41 10.76 24.63
N GLY A 297 -5.28 9.91 25.20
CA GLY A 297 -6.60 10.28 25.69
C GLY A 297 -6.82 9.79 27.11
N GLY A 298 -6.45 10.57 28.11
CA GLY A 298 -6.97 10.39 29.47
C GLY A 298 -8.51 10.47 29.43
N PRO A 299 -9.21 9.82 30.39
CA PRO A 299 -10.67 9.81 30.40
C PRO A 299 -11.20 11.25 30.39
N ARG A 300 -12.04 11.58 29.43
CA ARG A 300 -12.81 12.82 29.49
C ARG A 300 -13.77 12.69 30.67
N SER A 301 -13.55 13.52 31.67
CA SER A 301 -14.42 13.73 32.83
C SER A 301 -15.79 14.25 32.40
#